data_e9e8871d9beb4381dbe2be35373162cd
#
_entry.id   e9e8871d9beb4381dbe2be35373162cd
#
_cell.length_a   1.000
_cell.length_b   1.000
_cell.length_c   1.000
_cell.angle_alpha   90.00
_cell.angle_beta   90.00
_cell.angle_gamma   90.00
#
_symmetry.space_group_name_H-M   'P 1'
#
loop_
_entity.id
_entity.type
_entity.pdbx_description
1 polymer ?
#
loop_
_entity_poly.entity_id
_entity_poly.type
_entity_poly.pdbx_seq_one_letter_code
_entity_poly.pdbx_strand_id
1 'polypeptide(L)'
;MSSHDHSLGRPGGHRWKDVPDFIIGITKEIWEDRNLHSLRAYYGPTMAVRSPASIVVGNESVIGATMATLAEFPDRRLLGEDVIWCETAASENGGPGEGTGYLSSHRLICTATHSRPGMYGEPSGRKLRYRILADCASRSGSIYDEWLVRDQGAIVRQIGWDPKAFAADLIAREGGPERCVKPFHPSLDRNVQYTGRGNEHLVGQDHADTLKRMMAGEMSVIKSAYDRAVHLELPGHATEHGRAAADEFWLGLRSSFPDASFEIHHVMGQEDRWFSPRSAVRWSLTGKHSGWGAFGTPTGAEVHVMGISHAEYGPWGLRREYTLYDETAIWKQILLKTG
;
A
#
# COMPACT_ATOMS: atom_id res chain seq x y z
N MET A 1 -10.03 -3.37 -34.66
CA MET A 1 -9.74 -3.71 -33.26
C MET A 1 -8.43 -4.46 -33.27
N SER A 2 -7.32 -3.77 -32.98
CA SER A 2 -6.01 -4.37 -32.89
C SER A 2 -5.96 -5.12 -31.54
N SER A 3 -5.89 -6.46 -31.58
CA SER A 3 -5.57 -7.22 -30.39
C SER A 3 -4.12 -6.93 -30.04
N HIS A 4 -3.89 -5.99 -29.13
CA HIS A 4 -2.57 -5.86 -28.55
C HIS A 4 -2.26 -7.17 -27.81
N ASP A 5 -1.14 -7.77 -28.17
CA ASP A 5 -0.62 -8.92 -27.44
C ASP A 5 -0.15 -8.44 -26.06
N HIS A 6 -0.99 -8.63 -25.05
CA HIS A 6 -0.73 -8.25 -23.65
C HIS A 6 0.08 -9.31 -22.90
N SER A 7 0.63 -10.31 -23.63
CA SER A 7 1.43 -11.37 -22.98
C SER A 7 2.73 -10.80 -22.41
N LEU A 8 2.96 -11.05 -21.14
CA LEU A 8 4.16 -10.63 -20.42
C LEU A 8 5.16 -11.78 -20.38
N GLY A 9 6.34 -11.56 -21.00
CA GLY A 9 7.41 -12.54 -21.05
C GLY A 9 8.25 -12.55 -19.77
N ARG A 10 8.62 -13.73 -19.30
CA ARG A 10 9.80 -13.92 -18.46
C ARG A 10 11.03 -13.74 -19.32
N PRO A 11 12.22 -13.31 -18.79
CA PRO A 11 13.44 -13.42 -19.57
C PRO A 11 13.58 -14.86 -20.10
N GLY A 12 13.36 -15.05 -21.40
CA GLY A 12 13.39 -16.37 -22.05
C GLY A 12 12.06 -16.97 -22.51
N GLY A 13 10.91 -16.27 -22.43
CA GLY A 13 9.65 -16.78 -23.01
C GLY A 13 8.36 -16.18 -22.41
N HIS A 14 7.26 -16.27 -23.15
CA HIS A 14 5.92 -15.83 -22.72
C HIS A 14 5.38 -16.81 -21.66
N ARG A 15 5.24 -16.34 -20.42
CA ARG A 15 4.71 -17.14 -19.32
C ARG A 15 3.34 -16.65 -18.82
N TRP A 16 3.09 -15.35 -18.92
CA TRP A 16 1.94 -14.70 -18.31
C TRP A 16 0.97 -14.21 -19.40
N LYS A 17 -0.32 -14.39 -19.18
CA LYS A 17 -1.38 -14.01 -20.13
C LYS A 17 -1.57 -12.51 -20.22
N ASP A 18 -1.54 -11.86 -19.06
CA ASP A 18 -1.83 -10.44 -18.88
C ASP A 18 -1.18 -9.93 -17.59
N VAL A 19 -1.37 -8.65 -17.27
CA VAL A 19 -0.81 -8.01 -16.08
C VAL A 19 -1.34 -8.63 -14.78
N PRO A 20 -2.65 -8.89 -14.60
CA PRO A 20 -3.14 -9.61 -13.42
C PRO A 20 -2.51 -10.99 -13.22
N ASP A 21 -2.40 -11.79 -14.28
CA ASP A 21 -1.76 -13.10 -14.22
C ASP A 21 -0.27 -13.01 -13.85
N PHE A 22 0.42 -11.98 -14.36
CA PHE A 22 1.80 -11.70 -13.99
C PHE A 22 1.93 -11.34 -12.50
N ILE A 23 1.20 -10.36 -12.02
CA ILE A 23 1.31 -9.87 -10.64
C ILE A 23 0.93 -10.95 -9.62
N ILE A 24 -0.21 -11.62 -9.81
CA ILE A 24 -0.65 -12.69 -8.91
C ILE A 24 0.23 -13.93 -9.05
N GLY A 25 0.67 -14.23 -10.27
CA GLY A 25 1.53 -15.38 -10.53
C GLY A 25 2.91 -15.26 -9.90
N ILE A 26 3.58 -14.10 -10.01
CA ILE A 26 4.87 -13.89 -9.32
C ILE A 26 4.69 -13.83 -7.80
N THR A 27 3.59 -13.25 -7.31
CA THR A 27 3.26 -13.25 -5.89
C THR A 27 3.15 -14.68 -5.37
N LYS A 28 2.41 -15.53 -6.08
CA LYS A 28 2.29 -16.95 -5.73
C LYS A 28 3.64 -17.66 -5.77
N GLU A 29 4.40 -17.53 -6.87
CA GLU A 29 5.69 -18.20 -7.04
C GLU A 29 6.68 -17.84 -5.93
N ILE A 30 6.81 -16.54 -5.61
CA ILE A 30 7.80 -16.06 -4.65
C ILE A 30 7.37 -16.39 -3.21
N TRP A 31 6.14 -16.05 -2.83
CA TRP A 31 5.74 -16.04 -1.42
C TRP A 31 4.90 -17.24 -0.99
N GLU A 32 4.09 -17.85 -1.90
CA GLU A 32 3.31 -19.05 -1.59
C GLU A 32 4.11 -20.33 -1.87
N ASP A 33 4.71 -20.43 -3.05
CA ASP A 33 5.53 -21.58 -3.44
C ASP A 33 6.97 -21.47 -2.87
N ARG A 34 7.31 -20.33 -2.24
CA ARG A 34 8.57 -20.04 -1.56
C ARG A 34 9.81 -20.13 -2.47
N ASN A 35 9.63 -19.85 -3.76
CA ASN A 35 10.73 -19.75 -4.69
C ASN A 35 11.37 -18.35 -4.63
N LEU A 36 11.99 -18.02 -3.48
CA LEU A 36 12.58 -16.69 -3.26
C LEU A 36 13.70 -16.37 -4.24
N HIS A 37 14.34 -17.39 -4.81
CA HIS A 37 15.36 -17.22 -5.85
C HIS A 37 14.81 -16.48 -7.08
N SER A 38 13.54 -16.69 -7.42
CA SER A 38 12.90 -16.03 -8.58
C SER A 38 12.77 -14.52 -8.44
N LEU A 39 12.85 -13.97 -7.21
CA LEU A 39 12.95 -12.52 -7.00
C LEU A 39 14.06 -11.88 -7.85
N ARG A 40 15.20 -12.57 -8.07
CA ARG A 40 16.29 -12.05 -8.91
C ARG A 40 15.92 -11.89 -10.38
N ALA A 41 14.91 -12.63 -10.85
CA ALA A 41 14.41 -12.50 -12.22
C ALA A 41 13.35 -11.39 -12.36
N TYR A 42 12.60 -11.13 -11.29
CA TYR A 42 11.50 -10.17 -11.31
C TYR A 42 11.86 -8.79 -10.76
N TYR A 43 12.84 -8.70 -9.88
CA TYR A 43 13.27 -7.49 -9.20
C TYR A 43 14.74 -7.20 -9.48
N GLY A 44 15.01 -6.03 -10.03
CA GLY A 44 16.38 -5.63 -10.34
C GLY A 44 17.24 -5.38 -9.09
N PRO A 45 18.58 -5.39 -9.25
CA PRO A 45 19.51 -5.19 -8.12
C PRO A 45 19.46 -3.78 -7.53
N THR A 46 18.87 -2.83 -8.23
CA THR A 46 18.78 -1.42 -7.81
C THR A 46 17.36 -0.94 -7.59
N MET A 47 16.33 -1.80 -7.83
CA MET A 47 14.95 -1.40 -7.64
C MET A 47 14.66 -1.08 -6.16
N ALA A 48 13.74 -0.18 -5.93
CA ALA A 48 13.34 0.24 -4.59
C ALA A 48 11.91 -0.20 -4.27
N VAL A 49 11.74 -0.85 -3.13
CA VAL A 49 10.44 -1.06 -2.49
C VAL A 49 10.27 0.01 -1.41
N ARG A 50 9.30 0.86 -1.60
CA ARG A 50 8.94 1.93 -0.64
C ARG A 50 7.76 1.48 0.19
N SER A 51 7.90 1.52 1.49
CA SER A 51 6.80 1.28 2.42
C SER A 51 6.76 2.36 3.49
N PRO A 52 5.65 2.61 4.17
CA PRO A 52 5.62 3.56 5.27
C PRO A 52 6.71 3.33 6.33
N ALA A 53 7.07 2.06 6.55
CA ALA A 53 8.07 1.68 7.55
C ALA A 53 9.51 1.97 7.12
N SER A 54 9.84 1.88 5.81
CA SER A 54 11.21 2.03 5.30
C SER A 54 11.29 1.98 3.78
N ILE A 55 12.50 2.17 3.24
CA ILE A 55 12.86 1.85 1.86
C ILE A 55 13.79 0.63 1.88
N VAL A 56 13.48 -0.36 1.05
CA VAL A 56 14.34 -1.53 0.81
C VAL A 56 14.85 -1.47 -0.63
N VAL A 57 16.17 -1.47 -0.82
CA VAL A 57 16.78 -1.34 -2.14
C VAL A 57 17.48 -2.65 -2.55
N GLY A 58 17.18 -3.09 -3.74
CA GLY A 58 17.77 -4.26 -4.37
C GLY A 58 17.09 -5.58 -4.00
N ASN A 59 17.10 -6.50 -4.94
CA ASN A 59 16.48 -7.83 -4.82
C ASN A 59 17.03 -8.65 -3.63
N GLU A 60 18.32 -8.58 -3.33
CA GLU A 60 18.91 -9.32 -2.19
C GLU A 60 18.36 -8.84 -0.85
N SER A 61 18.17 -7.53 -0.70
CA SER A 61 17.54 -6.95 0.50
C SER A 61 16.08 -7.37 0.64
N VAL A 62 15.33 -7.41 -0.48
CA VAL A 62 13.94 -7.89 -0.52
C VAL A 62 13.88 -9.39 -0.16
N ILE A 63 14.81 -10.20 -0.68
CA ILE A 63 14.93 -11.63 -0.34
C ILE A 63 15.17 -11.78 1.18
N GLY A 64 16.12 -11.03 1.73
CA GLY A 64 16.42 -11.06 3.16
C GLY A 64 15.22 -10.69 4.03
N ALA A 65 14.52 -9.60 3.72
CA ALA A 65 13.31 -9.18 4.42
C ALA A 65 12.18 -10.21 4.31
N THR A 66 12.04 -10.84 3.14
CA THR A 66 11.04 -11.91 2.93
C THR A 66 11.37 -13.16 3.74
N MET A 67 12.64 -13.57 3.77
CA MET A 67 13.08 -14.70 4.61
C MET A 67 12.80 -14.45 6.08
N ALA A 68 13.09 -13.25 6.60
CA ALA A 68 12.81 -12.89 7.98
C ALA A 68 11.30 -12.99 8.29
N THR A 69 10.45 -12.46 7.40
CA THR A 69 9.00 -12.56 7.54
C THR A 69 8.49 -14.00 7.53
N LEU A 70 9.03 -14.85 6.62
CA LEU A 70 8.64 -16.27 6.54
C LEU A 70 9.18 -17.10 7.72
N ALA A 71 10.29 -16.68 8.32
CA ALA A 71 10.80 -17.30 9.54
C ALA A 71 9.88 -17.02 10.74
N GLU A 72 9.36 -15.80 10.87
CA GLU A 72 8.42 -15.41 11.93
C GLU A 72 7.02 -15.98 11.72
N PHE A 73 6.56 -16.00 10.45
CA PHE A 73 5.24 -16.48 10.02
C PHE A 73 5.35 -17.64 9.03
N PRO A 74 5.73 -18.85 9.46
CA PRO A 74 6.03 -19.96 8.55
C PRO A 74 4.81 -20.48 7.78
N ASP A 75 3.59 -20.20 8.23
CA ASP A 75 2.33 -20.58 7.58
C ASP A 75 1.66 -19.42 6.83
N ARG A 76 2.38 -18.28 6.64
CA ARG A 76 1.86 -17.11 5.97
C ARG A 76 1.39 -17.43 4.55
N ARG A 77 0.19 -16.91 4.22
CA ARG A 77 -0.39 -16.93 2.88
C ARG A 77 -0.73 -15.54 2.40
N LEU A 78 -0.58 -15.31 1.10
CA LEU A 78 -0.94 -14.08 0.40
C LEU A 78 -1.95 -14.41 -0.68
N LEU A 79 -3.20 -14.06 -0.46
CA LEU A 79 -4.30 -14.33 -1.38
C LEU A 79 -4.62 -13.05 -2.15
N GLY A 80 -4.48 -13.09 -3.47
CA GLY A 80 -4.85 -11.99 -4.36
C GLY A 80 -6.34 -11.73 -4.33
N GLU A 81 -6.75 -10.46 -4.10
CA GLU A 81 -8.14 -10.05 -4.14
C GLU A 81 -8.46 -9.33 -5.45
N ASP A 82 -7.58 -8.43 -5.92
CA ASP A 82 -7.78 -7.64 -7.14
C ASP A 82 -6.46 -7.08 -7.68
N VAL A 83 -6.42 -6.81 -8.98
CA VAL A 83 -5.35 -6.08 -9.69
C VAL A 83 -5.98 -5.05 -10.61
N ILE A 84 -5.77 -3.77 -10.32
CA ILE A 84 -6.14 -2.64 -11.15
C ILE A 84 -4.88 -2.17 -11.87
N TRP A 85 -4.94 -1.95 -13.19
CA TRP A 85 -3.74 -1.69 -13.96
C TRP A 85 -4.00 -0.83 -15.20
N CYS A 86 -2.92 -0.24 -15.73
CA CYS A 86 -2.93 0.45 -17.01
C CYS A 86 -1.57 0.32 -17.71
N GLU A 87 -1.57 0.54 -19.03
CA GLU A 87 -0.34 0.77 -19.78
C GLU A 87 0.24 2.14 -19.42
N THR A 88 1.57 2.25 -19.49
CA THR A 88 2.28 3.48 -19.21
C THR A 88 2.95 4.02 -20.48
N ALA A 89 2.99 5.34 -20.64
CA ALA A 89 3.68 5.97 -21.76
C ALA A 89 5.20 5.69 -21.72
N ALA A 90 5.83 5.60 -22.87
CA ALA A 90 7.27 5.34 -22.96
C ALA A 90 8.11 6.41 -22.22
N SER A 91 7.64 7.66 -22.22
CA SER A 91 8.28 8.80 -21.54
C SER A 91 8.23 8.71 -20.01
N GLU A 92 7.32 7.88 -19.44
CA GLU A 92 7.14 7.71 -17.99
C GLU A 92 7.97 6.56 -17.42
N ASN A 93 8.64 5.82 -18.29
CA ASN A 93 9.31 4.59 -17.96
C ASN A 93 10.83 4.75 -17.96
N GLY A 94 11.43 4.89 -16.78
CA GLY A 94 12.87 4.71 -16.55
C GLY A 94 13.32 3.25 -16.38
N GLY A 95 12.38 2.30 -16.41
CA GLY A 95 12.64 0.88 -16.15
C GLY A 95 13.46 0.18 -17.24
N PRO A 96 14.12 -0.94 -16.92
CA PRO A 96 14.93 -1.68 -17.85
C PRO A 96 14.09 -2.38 -18.93
N GLY A 97 14.72 -2.63 -20.08
CA GLY A 97 14.13 -3.38 -21.19
C GLY A 97 13.37 -2.53 -22.19
N GLU A 98 12.87 -3.18 -23.23
CA GLU A 98 12.06 -2.60 -24.31
C GLU A 98 10.60 -3.08 -24.17
N GLY A 99 9.68 -2.41 -24.89
CA GLY A 99 8.26 -2.78 -24.92
C GLY A 99 7.38 -1.96 -23.99
N THR A 100 6.12 -2.37 -23.91
CA THR A 100 5.09 -1.68 -23.10
C THR A 100 5.39 -1.79 -21.61
N GLY A 101 5.34 -0.67 -20.92
CA GLY A 101 5.36 -0.63 -19.47
C GLY A 101 3.95 -0.63 -18.89
N TYR A 102 3.84 -1.02 -17.65
CA TYR A 102 2.57 -1.10 -16.92
C TYR A 102 2.71 -0.53 -15.53
N LEU A 103 1.68 0.18 -15.07
CA LEU A 103 1.46 0.46 -13.66
C LEU A 103 0.31 -0.46 -13.20
N SER A 104 0.51 -1.13 -12.09
CA SER A 104 -0.53 -1.94 -11.44
C SER A 104 -0.65 -1.56 -9.98
N SER A 105 -1.86 -1.62 -9.43
CA SER A 105 -2.14 -1.58 -8.00
C SER A 105 -2.89 -2.85 -7.63
N HIS A 106 -2.34 -3.61 -6.70
CA HIS A 106 -2.94 -4.88 -6.32
C HIS A 106 -3.22 -4.97 -4.83
N ARG A 107 -4.27 -5.70 -4.50
CA ARG A 107 -4.76 -5.92 -3.16
C ARG A 107 -4.64 -7.38 -2.79
N LEU A 108 -4.02 -7.63 -1.63
CA LEU A 108 -3.83 -8.96 -1.07
C LEU A 108 -4.42 -9.02 0.33
N ILE A 109 -5.04 -10.16 0.65
CA ILE A 109 -5.33 -10.54 2.03
C ILE A 109 -4.30 -11.55 2.51
N CYS A 110 -3.71 -11.27 3.66
CA CYS A 110 -2.72 -12.14 4.27
C CYS A 110 -3.31 -12.86 5.47
N THR A 111 -2.98 -14.14 5.61
CA THR A 111 -3.24 -14.93 6.82
C THR A 111 -1.94 -15.53 7.33
N ALA A 112 -1.78 -15.60 8.65
CA ALA A 112 -0.59 -16.16 9.27
C ALA A 112 -0.89 -16.58 10.72
N THR A 113 0.03 -17.33 11.33
CA THR A 113 0.07 -17.55 12.80
C THR A 113 1.38 -16.95 13.33
N HIS A 114 1.30 -16.08 14.33
CA HIS A 114 2.49 -15.55 15.01
C HIS A 114 3.10 -16.64 15.90
N SER A 115 3.89 -17.52 15.28
CA SER A 115 4.36 -18.78 15.88
C SER A 115 5.86 -18.82 16.19
N ARG A 116 6.62 -17.81 15.74
CA ARG A 116 8.07 -17.70 15.96
C ARG A 116 8.45 -16.30 16.39
N PRO A 117 9.57 -16.12 17.10
CA PRO A 117 10.07 -14.80 17.44
C PRO A 117 10.55 -14.05 16.19
N GLY A 118 10.39 -12.74 16.17
CA GLY A 118 10.81 -11.88 15.07
C GLY A 118 10.60 -10.40 15.34
N MET A 119 10.26 -9.66 14.29
CA MET A 119 10.03 -8.23 14.40
C MET A 119 8.90 -7.88 15.38
N TYR A 120 7.89 -8.74 15.50
CA TYR A 120 6.75 -8.54 16.39
C TYR A 120 6.96 -9.08 17.81
N GLY A 121 8.17 -9.54 18.14
CA GLY A 121 8.55 -10.04 19.48
C GLY A 121 8.39 -11.54 19.63
N GLU A 122 8.10 -11.97 20.87
CA GLU A 122 7.90 -13.37 21.19
C GLU A 122 6.59 -13.91 20.63
N PRO A 123 6.53 -15.19 20.22
CA PRO A 123 5.37 -15.77 19.58
C PRO A 123 4.13 -15.75 20.46
N SER A 124 3.05 -15.16 19.98
CA SER A 124 1.76 -15.11 20.68
C SER A 124 0.85 -16.30 20.39
N GLY A 125 1.16 -17.11 19.38
CA GLY A 125 0.30 -18.19 18.90
C GLY A 125 -1.00 -17.72 18.23
N ARG A 126 -1.22 -16.41 18.07
CA ARG A 126 -2.45 -15.86 17.54
C ARG A 126 -2.48 -15.95 16.01
N LYS A 127 -3.66 -16.21 15.47
CA LYS A 127 -3.93 -16.14 14.04
C LYS A 127 -4.12 -14.69 13.63
N LEU A 128 -3.55 -14.35 12.48
CA LEU A 128 -3.53 -13.01 11.93
C LEU A 128 -4.27 -12.99 10.59
N ARG A 129 -4.93 -11.89 10.34
CA ARG A 129 -5.48 -11.52 9.03
C ARG A 129 -5.26 -10.02 8.81
N TYR A 130 -4.61 -9.67 7.70
CA TYR A 130 -4.31 -8.27 7.39
C TYR A 130 -4.21 -8.08 5.87
N ARG A 131 -4.34 -6.84 5.41
CA ARG A 131 -4.22 -6.52 3.99
C ARG A 131 -2.88 -5.89 3.64
N ILE A 132 -2.54 -6.01 2.37
CA ILE A 132 -1.47 -5.29 1.70
C ILE A 132 -2.07 -4.68 0.43
N LEU A 133 -1.73 -3.41 0.17
CA LEU A 133 -1.94 -2.74 -1.10
C LEU A 133 -0.58 -2.36 -1.66
N ALA A 134 -0.32 -2.64 -2.92
CA ALA A 134 0.95 -2.29 -3.54
C ALA A 134 0.78 -1.83 -4.99
N ASP A 135 1.45 -0.72 -5.30
CA ASP A 135 1.61 -0.21 -6.64
C ASP A 135 2.94 -0.69 -7.21
N CYS A 136 2.92 -1.27 -8.40
CA CYS A 136 4.11 -1.76 -9.08
C CYS A 136 4.21 -1.19 -10.49
N ALA A 137 5.35 -0.59 -10.79
CA ALA A 137 5.72 -0.26 -12.16
C ALA A 137 6.55 -1.41 -12.74
N SER A 138 6.11 -1.93 -13.89
CA SER A 138 6.72 -3.10 -14.52
C SER A 138 6.93 -2.93 -16.02
N ARG A 139 7.93 -3.60 -16.57
CA ARG A 139 8.22 -3.68 -18.00
C ARG A 139 8.96 -4.99 -18.29
N SER A 140 8.68 -5.61 -19.44
CA SER A 140 9.37 -6.83 -19.89
C SER A 140 9.41 -7.95 -18.83
N GLY A 141 8.35 -8.09 -18.03
CA GLY A 141 8.26 -9.08 -16.97
C GLY A 141 9.11 -8.80 -15.73
N SER A 142 9.61 -7.56 -15.57
CA SER A 142 10.34 -7.12 -14.37
C SER A 142 9.64 -5.94 -13.70
N ILE A 143 9.58 -5.96 -12.36
CA ILE A 143 9.18 -4.84 -11.54
C ILE A 143 10.42 -3.98 -11.29
N TYR A 144 10.32 -2.67 -11.54
CA TYR A 144 11.43 -1.74 -11.39
C TYR A 144 11.19 -0.63 -10.38
N ASP A 145 9.93 -0.41 -9.97
CA ASP A 145 9.54 0.45 -8.84
C ASP A 145 8.35 -0.16 -8.11
N GLU A 146 8.32 -0.03 -6.78
CA GLU A 146 7.22 -0.53 -5.96
C GLU A 146 6.94 0.40 -4.78
N TRP A 147 5.66 0.60 -4.46
CA TRP A 147 5.13 1.28 -3.27
C TRP A 147 4.14 0.35 -2.58
N LEU A 148 4.46 -0.05 -1.36
CA LEU A 148 3.72 -1.08 -0.63
C LEU A 148 3.25 -0.56 0.71
N VAL A 149 1.96 -0.66 0.97
CA VAL A 149 1.36 -0.39 2.29
C VAL A 149 0.84 -1.70 2.88
N ARG A 150 1.47 -2.12 3.98
CA ARG A 150 1.01 -3.24 4.79
C ARG A 150 0.28 -2.71 6.01
N ASP A 151 -0.84 -3.34 6.35
CA ASP A 151 -1.57 -3.03 7.59
C ASP A 151 -0.84 -3.58 8.82
N GLN A 152 0.23 -2.88 9.22
CA GLN A 152 1.00 -3.24 10.42
C GLN A 152 0.17 -3.09 11.68
N GLY A 153 -0.70 -2.07 11.74
CA GLY A 153 -1.61 -1.86 12.86
C GLY A 153 -2.51 -3.07 13.11
N ALA A 154 -2.99 -3.72 12.03
CA ALA A 154 -3.77 -4.95 12.16
C ALA A 154 -2.96 -6.10 12.78
N ILE A 155 -1.73 -6.31 12.34
CA ILE A 155 -0.86 -7.35 12.91
C ILE A 155 -0.66 -7.08 14.40
N VAL A 156 -0.24 -5.87 14.73
CA VAL A 156 0.10 -5.42 16.08
C VAL A 156 -1.07 -5.61 17.05
N ARG A 157 -2.29 -5.13 16.66
CA ARG A 157 -3.49 -5.29 17.49
C ARG A 157 -3.87 -6.75 17.70
N GLN A 158 -3.80 -7.57 16.66
CA GLN A 158 -4.17 -8.98 16.74
C GLN A 158 -3.22 -9.79 17.65
N ILE A 159 -1.95 -9.42 17.75
CA ILE A 159 -1.02 -10.04 18.72
C ILE A 159 -1.12 -9.46 20.12
N GLY A 160 -1.90 -8.40 20.31
CA GLY A 160 -2.23 -7.86 21.63
C GLY A 160 -1.45 -6.60 22.03
N TRP A 161 -0.81 -5.92 21.08
CA TRP A 161 -0.16 -4.64 21.29
C TRP A 161 -1.04 -3.46 20.88
N ASP A 162 -0.84 -2.34 21.54
CA ASP A 162 -1.23 -1.03 21.04
C ASP A 162 -0.20 -0.54 20.00
N PRO A 163 -0.61 0.06 18.85
CA PRO A 163 0.34 0.50 17.81
C PRO A 163 1.37 1.53 18.28
N LYS A 164 1.01 2.45 19.18
CA LYS A 164 1.93 3.43 19.74
C LYS A 164 2.94 2.76 20.67
N ALA A 165 2.48 1.87 21.55
CA ALA A 165 3.35 1.12 22.45
C ALA A 165 4.31 0.22 21.67
N PHE A 166 3.83 -0.44 20.62
CA PHE A 166 4.67 -1.24 19.72
C PHE A 166 5.73 -0.39 19.02
N ALA A 167 5.37 0.80 18.51
CA ALA A 167 6.33 1.70 17.87
C ALA A 167 7.43 2.16 18.84
N ALA A 168 7.09 2.42 20.10
CA ALA A 168 8.06 2.77 21.14
C ALA A 168 9.02 1.61 21.44
N ASP A 169 8.49 0.40 21.61
CA ASP A 169 9.27 -0.82 21.82
C ASP A 169 10.18 -1.12 20.61
N LEU A 170 9.68 -0.96 19.39
CA LEU A 170 10.46 -1.16 18.17
C LEU A 170 11.65 -0.18 18.09
N ILE A 171 11.44 1.11 18.39
CA ILE A 171 12.53 2.09 18.48
C ILE A 171 13.59 1.65 19.47
N ALA A 172 13.19 1.19 20.66
CA ALA A 172 14.11 0.74 21.70
C ALA A 172 14.90 -0.51 21.25
N ARG A 173 14.25 -1.51 20.69
CA ARG A 173 14.89 -2.76 20.22
C ARG A 173 15.83 -2.53 19.04
N GLU A 174 15.56 -1.56 18.20
CA GLU A 174 16.43 -1.16 17.07
C GLU A 174 17.62 -0.29 17.51
N GLY A 175 17.82 -0.05 18.79
CA GLY A 175 18.96 0.68 19.35
C GLY A 175 18.72 2.16 19.63
N GLY A 176 17.46 2.56 19.75
CA GLY A 176 17.05 3.93 20.09
C GLY A 176 16.87 4.85 18.88
N PRO A 177 16.46 6.10 19.15
CA PRO A 177 16.08 7.05 18.11
C PRO A 177 17.14 7.27 17.03
N GLU A 178 18.44 7.23 17.39
CA GLU A 178 19.53 7.48 16.43
C GLU A 178 19.78 6.30 15.48
N ARG A 179 19.58 5.07 15.95
CA ARG A 179 19.96 3.85 15.23
C ARG A 179 18.80 3.16 14.56
N CYS A 180 17.58 3.37 15.02
CA CYS A 180 16.40 2.68 14.50
C CYS A 180 16.20 2.96 13.00
N VAL A 181 15.57 2.00 12.32
CA VAL A 181 15.12 2.15 10.94
C VAL A 181 14.15 3.34 10.87
N LYS A 182 14.43 4.28 9.98
CA LYS A 182 13.58 5.47 9.84
C LYS A 182 12.37 5.15 8.97
N PRO A 183 11.17 5.59 9.37
CA PRO A 183 10.00 5.58 8.50
C PRO A 183 10.28 6.33 7.19
N PHE A 184 9.55 5.94 6.15
CA PHE A 184 9.67 6.58 4.84
C PHE A 184 9.32 8.07 4.92
N HIS A 185 10.16 8.87 4.28
CA HIS A 185 9.90 10.27 3.99
C HIS A 185 10.44 10.56 2.58
N PRO A 186 9.80 11.42 1.77
CA PRO A 186 10.24 11.71 0.40
C PRO A 186 11.71 12.15 0.28
N SER A 187 12.25 12.81 1.30
CA SER A 187 13.69 13.21 1.35
C SER A 187 14.66 12.02 1.42
N LEU A 188 14.17 10.82 1.75
CA LEU A 188 14.94 9.59 1.79
C LEU A 188 14.79 8.76 0.50
N ASP A 189 13.89 9.19 -0.39
CA ASP A 189 13.57 8.43 -1.60
C ASP A 189 14.76 8.31 -2.55
N ARG A 190 14.88 7.18 -3.21
CA ARG A 190 16.01 6.83 -4.07
C ARG A 190 15.55 6.02 -5.26
N ASN A 191 16.30 6.14 -6.35
CA ASN A 191 16.17 5.28 -7.53
C ASN A 191 14.76 5.29 -8.13
N VAL A 192 14.06 6.41 -8.06
CA VAL A 192 12.74 6.56 -8.70
C VAL A 192 12.92 6.45 -10.20
N GLN A 193 12.27 5.47 -10.81
CA GLN A 193 12.36 5.20 -12.24
C GLN A 193 11.03 5.43 -12.95
N TYR A 194 9.91 5.23 -12.24
CA TYR A 194 8.59 5.53 -12.76
C TYR A 194 8.19 6.95 -12.43
N THR A 195 7.88 7.74 -13.46
CA THR A 195 7.51 9.17 -13.33
C THR A 195 6.08 9.45 -13.75
N GLY A 196 5.34 8.41 -14.18
CA GLY A 196 3.94 8.53 -14.58
C GLY A 196 2.99 8.63 -13.39
N ARG A 197 1.72 8.86 -13.72
CA ARG A 197 0.65 9.03 -12.72
C ARG A 197 -0.50 8.01 -12.85
N GLY A 198 -0.40 7.05 -13.76
CA GLY A 198 -1.47 6.11 -14.07
C GLY A 198 -2.26 6.48 -15.32
N ASN A 199 -3.58 6.37 -15.31
CA ASN A 199 -4.42 6.70 -16.45
C ASN A 199 -5.44 7.83 -16.16
N GLU A 200 -6.09 8.31 -17.21
CA GLU A 200 -7.12 9.36 -17.12
C GLU A 200 -8.55 8.78 -17.12
N HIS A 201 -8.71 7.53 -16.72
CA HIS A 201 -10.03 6.90 -16.68
C HIS A 201 -10.94 7.60 -15.67
N LEU A 202 -12.17 7.89 -16.07
CA LEU A 202 -13.11 8.71 -15.28
C LEU A 202 -13.30 8.20 -13.86
N VAL A 203 -13.46 6.90 -13.67
CA VAL A 203 -13.66 6.29 -12.34
C VAL A 203 -12.47 6.57 -11.41
N GLY A 204 -11.24 6.57 -11.94
CA GLY A 204 -10.03 6.93 -11.20
C GLY A 204 -10.01 8.41 -10.84
N GLN A 205 -10.35 9.28 -11.80
CA GLN A 205 -10.38 10.72 -11.57
C GLN A 205 -11.46 11.12 -10.55
N ASP A 206 -12.65 10.52 -10.61
CA ASP A 206 -13.72 10.76 -9.64
C ASP A 206 -13.31 10.33 -8.22
N HIS A 207 -12.59 9.22 -8.07
CA HIS A 207 -12.04 8.79 -6.78
C HIS A 207 -10.99 9.79 -6.28
N ALA A 208 -10.06 10.17 -7.12
CA ALA A 208 -9.02 11.14 -6.78
C ALA A 208 -9.61 12.51 -6.39
N ASP A 209 -10.62 12.99 -7.12
CA ASP A 209 -11.33 14.23 -6.78
C ASP A 209 -12.05 14.13 -5.43
N THR A 210 -12.74 13.02 -5.18
CA THR A 210 -13.41 12.77 -3.90
C THR A 210 -12.42 12.83 -2.73
N LEU A 211 -11.26 12.18 -2.85
CA LEU A 211 -10.21 12.23 -1.82
C LEU A 211 -9.64 13.64 -1.62
N LYS A 212 -9.38 14.37 -2.70
CA LYS A 212 -8.90 15.77 -2.64
C LYS A 212 -9.89 16.68 -1.91
N ARG A 213 -11.17 16.55 -2.24
CA ARG A 213 -12.23 17.36 -1.62
C ARG A 213 -12.36 17.08 -0.12
N MET A 214 -12.36 15.79 0.29
CA MET A 214 -12.35 15.42 1.70
C MET A 214 -11.12 16.01 2.42
N MET A 215 -9.94 15.88 1.82
CA MET A 215 -8.70 16.42 2.39
C MET A 215 -8.65 17.95 2.39
N ALA A 216 -9.42 18.63 1.54
CA ALA A 216 -9.66 20.07 1.60
C ALA A 216 -10.71 20.49 2.64
N GLY A 217 -11.32 19.54 3.37
CA GLY A 217 -12.34 19.79 4.39
C GLY A 217 -13.78 19.70 3.89
N GLU A 218 -14.01 19.36 2.61
CA GLU A 218 -15.35 19.21 2.04
C GLU A 218 -15.91 17.80 2.31
N MET A 219 -16.12 17.44 3.59
CA MET A 219 -16.65 16.12 3.97
C MET A 219 -18.06 15.86 3.41
N SER A 220 -18.79 16.90 3.05
CA SER A 220 -20.13 16.80 2.43
C SER A 220 -20.11 16.01 1.11
N VAL A 221 -18.95 15.89 0.44
CA VAL A 221 -18.78 15.09 -0.78
C VAL A 221 -19.14 13.61 -0.56
N ILE A 222 -18.93 13.08 0.64
CA ILE A 222 -19.27 11.69 1.00
C ILE A 222 -20.75 11.39 0.74
N LYS A 223 -21.62 12.37 0.99
CA LYS A 223 -23.07 12.21 0.77
C LYS A 223 -23.43 11.96 -0.70
N SER A 224 -22.70 12.52 -1.63
CA SER A 224 -22.92 12.37 -3.07
C SER A 224 -22.06 11.29 -3.73
N ALA A 225 -20.81 11.13 -3.30
CA ALA A 225 -19.86 10.21 -3.92
C ALA A 225 -20.01 8.75 -3.42
N TYR A 226 -20.38 8.57 -2.15
CA TYR A 226 -20.47 7.22 -1.56
C TYR A 226 -21.89 6.67 -1.62
N ASP A 227 -22.00 5.36 -1.85
CA ASP A 227 -23.25 4.63 -1.63
C ASP A 227 -23.69 4.78 -0.15
N ARG A 228 -24.98 4.84 0.10
CA ARG A 228 -25.52 4.92 1.47
C ARG A 228 -25.07 3.75 2.34
N ALA A 229 -24.92 2.58 1.76
CA ALA A 229 -24.54 1.33 2.42
C ALA A 229 -23.09 0.92 2.06
N VAL A 230 -22.19 1.90 1.86
CA VAL A 230 -20.79 1.61 1.53
C VAL A 230 -20.18 0.66 2.56
N HIS A 231 -19.38 -0.28 2.07
CA HIS A 231 -18.54 -1.18 2.86
C HIS A 231 -17.11 -0.66 2.86
N LEU A 232 -16.52 -0.51 4.04
CA LEU A 232 -15.20 0.05 4.24
C LEU A 232 -14.27 -0.98 4.88
N GLU A 233 -13.10 -1.16 4.30
CA GLU A 233 -12.00 -1.94 4.86
C GLU A 233 -10.83 -0.99 5.14
N LEU A 234 -10.57 -0.74 6.41
CA LEU A 234 -9.75 0.35 6.89
C LEU A 234 -8.52 -0.17 7.66
N PRO A 235 -7.53 0.68 7.97
CA PRO A 235 -6.35 0.31 8.77
C PRO A 235 -6.74 -0.32 10.10
N GLY A 236 -5.89 -1.23 10.60
CA GLY A 236 -6.17 -1.97 11.82
C GLY A 236 -7.10 -3.16 11.62
N HIS A 237 -7.34 -3.56 10.36
CA HIS A 237 -8.31 -4.58 9.96
C HIS A 237 -9.75 -4.25 10.40
N ALA A 238 -10.06 -2.96 10.44
CA ALA A 238 -11.40 -2.49 10.76
C ALA A 238 -12.31 -2.63 9.53
N THR A 239 -13.49 -3.19 9.75
CA THR A 239 -14.56 -3.30 8.74
C THR A 239 -15.72 -2.48 9.21
N GLU A 240 -16.11 -1.46 8.43
CA GLU A 240 -17.13 -0.51 8.77
C GLU A 240 -18.15 -0.35 7.63
N HIS A 241 -19.30 0.25 7.93
CA HIS A 241 -20.38 0.39 6.96
C HIS A 241 -21.05 1.76 7.03
N GLY A 242 -21.44 2.25 5.86
CA GLY A 242 -22.24 3.47 5.71
C GLY A 242 -21.41 4.75 5.68
N ARG A 243 -22.07 5.82 5.24
CA ARG A 243 -21.45 7.13 5.03
C ARG A 243 -20.93 7.77 6.32
N ALA A 244 -21.57 7.49 7.45
CA ALA A 244 -21.13 8.03 8.74
C ALA A 244 -19.76 7.47 9.14
N ALA A 245 -19.50 6.19 8.90
CA ALA A 245 -18.21 5.58 9.16
C ALA A 245 -17.12 6.12 8.21
N ALA A 246 -17.46 6.35 6.94
CA ALA A 246 -16.53 7.02 6.01
C ALA A 246 -16.17 8.44 6.47
N ASP A 247 -17.16 9.22 6.91
CA ASP A 247 -16.95 10.57 7.45
C ASP A 247 -16.05 10.54 8.69
N GLU A 248 -16.35 9.67 9.64
CA GLU A 248 -15.57 9.50 10.88
C GLU A 248 -14.09 9.15 10.57
N PHE A 249 -13.87 8.20 9.66
CA PHE A 249 -12.52 7.77 9.28
C PHE A 249 -11.72 8.91 8.65
N TRP A 250 -12.24 9.52 7.59
CA TRP A 250 -11.52 10.55 6.83
C TRP A 250 -11.36 11.85 7.63
N LEU A 251 -12.39 12.22 8.40
CA LEU A 251 -12.31 13.35 9.30
C LEU A 251 -11.32 13.11 10.43
N GLY A 252 -11.28 11.91 11.01
CA GLY A 252 -10.33 11.51 12.04
C GLY A 252 -8.88 11.61 11.59
N LEU A 253 -8.58 11.15 10.36
CA LEU A 253 -7.26 11.32 9.76
C LEU A 253 -6.93 12.79 9.52
N ARG A 254 -7.83 13.52 8.83
CA ARG A 254 -7.60 14.92 8.45
C ARG A 254 -7.47 15.84 9.66
N SER A 255 -8.29 15.65 10.69
CA SER A 255 -8.23 16.47 11.90
C SER A 255 -6.95 16.27 12.71
N SER A 256 -6.29 15.12 12.60
CA SER A 256 -4.97 14.91 13.21
C SER A 256 -3.88 15.78 12.58
N PHE A 257 -4.03 16.07 11.27
CA PHE A 257 -3.06 16.78 10.44
C PHE A 257 -3.73 17.92 9.66
N PRO A 258 -4.30 18.94 10.35
CA PRO A 258 -5.18 19.95 9.73
C PRO A 258 -4.45 20.81 8.68
N ASP A 259 -3.14 21.01 8.83
CA ASP A 259 -2.31 21.84 7.95
C ASP A 259 -1.53 21.02 6.93
N ALA A 260 -1.69 19.69 6.90
CA ALA A 260 -0.91 18.83 6.05
C ALA A 260 -1.25 19.02 4.56
N SER A 261 -0.23 19.00 3.72
CA SER A 261 -0.36 18.91 2.27
C SER A 261 -0.81 17.51 1.88
N PHE A 262 -1.86 17.42 1.07
CA PHE A 262 -2.35 16.18 0.51
C PHE A 262 -1.96 16.10 -0.97
N GLU A 263 -1.28 15.04 -1.36
CA GLU A 263 -0.80 14.84 -2.71
C GLU A 263 -1.25 13.48 -3.25
N ILE A 264 -1.69 13.45 -4.51
CA ILE A 264 -2.01 12.23 -5.23
C ILE A 264 -0.87 11.93 -6.19
N HIS A 265 -0.37 10.72 -6.11
CA HIS A 265 0.79 10.26 -6.90
C HIS A 265 0.39 9.36 -8.06
N HIS A 266 -0.45 8.36 -7.81
CA HIS A 266 -0.98 7.49 -8.86
C HIS A 266 -2.49 7.49 -8.85
N VAL A 267 -3.09 7.45 -10.05
CA VAL A 267 -4.54 7.33 -10.25
C VAL A 267 -4.76 6.32 -11.36
N MET A 268 -5.49 5.27 -11.06
CA MET A 268 -5.93 4.30 -12.05
C MET A 268 -7.42 4.05 -11.92
N GLY A 269 -8.11 4.02 -13.05
CA GLY A 269 -9.47 3.53 -13.15
C GLY A 269 -9.54 2.40 -14.17
N GLN A 270 -10.42 1.44 -13.95
CA GLN A 270 -10.60 0.27 -14.80
C GLN A 270 -12.05 -0.18 -14.82
N GLU A 271 -12.54 -0.51 -16.00
CA GLU A 271 -13.82 -1.17 -16.21
C GLU A 271 -13.60 -2.46 -17.01
N ASP A 272 -14.06 -3.56 -16.44
CA ASP A 272 -14.01 -4.87 -17.06
C ASP A 272 -15.43 -5.45 -17.19
N ARG A 273 -15.65 -6.26 -18.20
CA ARG A 273 -16.96 -6.84 -18.51
C ARG A 273 -17.65 -7.52 -17.32
N TRP A 274 -16.86 -8.13 -16.42
CA TRP A 274 -17.37 -8.99 -15.34
C TRP A 274 -17.20 -8.42 -13.95
N PHE A 275 -16.61 -7.21 -13.85
CA PHE A 275 -16.33 -6.55 -12.58
C PHE A 275 -17.03 -5.19 -12.51
N SER A 276 -17.30 -4.73 -11.31
CA SER A 276 -17.69 -3.34 -11.09
C SER A 276 -16.58 -2.40 -11.54
N PRO A 277 -16.90 -1.18 -11.99
CA PRO A 277 -15.90 -0.15 -12.20
C PRO A 277 -15.06 0.00 -10.92
N ARG A 278 -13.73 0.07 -11.07
CA ARG A 278 -12.77 0.06 -9.98
C ARG A 278 -11.74 1.15 -10.15
N SER A 279 -11.21 1.61 -9.04
CA SER A 279 -10.10 2.56 -9.05
C SER A 279 -9.07 2.26 -7.97
N ALA A 280 -7.85 2.68 -8.22
CA ALA A 280 -6.75 2.70 -7.26
C ALA A 280 -6.12 4.09 -7.24
N VAL A 281 -5.90 4.62 -6.04
CA VAL A 281 -5.28 5.94 -5.83
C VAL A 281 -4.20 5.80 -4.77
N ARG A 282 -2.95 6.12 -5.14
CA ARG A 282 -1.85 6.29 -4.18
C ARG A 282 -1.68 7.75 -3.83
N TRP A 283 -1.68 8.03 -2.54
CA TRP A 283 -1.64 9.38 -2.01
C TRP A 283 -0.66 9.52 -0.84
N SER A 284 -0.33 10.75 -0.51
CA SER A 284 0.37 11.07 0.74
C SER A 284 -0.25 12.27 1.44
N LEU A 285 -0.03 12.31 2.75
CA LEU A 285 -0.38 13.44 3.60
C LEU A 285 0.87 13.80 4.42
N THR A 286 1.39 15.02 4.24
CA THR A 286 2.63 15.47 4.86
C THR A 286 2.41 16.77 5.62
N GLY A 287 2.67 16.77 6.93
CA GLY A 287 2.49 17.95 7.77
C GLY A 287 2.67 17.65 9.24
N LYS A 288 2.20 18.57 10.09
CA LYS A 288 2.35 18.44 11.54
C LYS A 288 1.15 17.76 12.18
N HIS A 289 1.42 16.89 13.15
CA HIS A 289 0.40 16.39 14.06
C HIS A 289 0.00 17.51 15.02
N SER A 290 -0.84 18.44 14.54
CA SER A 290 -1.23 19.67 15.23
C SER A 290 -2.69 19.72 15.66
N GLY A 291 -3.49 18.71 15.28
CA GLY A 291 -4.90 18.63 15.61
C GLY A 291 -5.29 17.35 16.35
N TRP A 292 -6.47 17.41 16.99
CA TRP A 292 -7.09 16.25 17.63
C TRP A 292 -7.79 15.37 16.58
N GLY A 293 -7.54 14.07 16.61
CA GLY A 293 -8.14 13.11 15.67
C GLY A 293 -7.72 11.69 15.98
N ALA A 294 -7.50 10.90 14.94
CA ALA A 294 -7.16 9.48 15.05
C ALA A 294 -5.88 9.18 15.86
N PHE A 295 -4.98 10.15 15.98
CA PHE A 295 -3.70 10.01 16.69
C PHE A 295 -3.66 10.74 18.04
N GLY A 296 -4.81 11.14 18.59
CA GLY A 296 -4.96 11.67 19.94
C GLY A 296 -4.39 13.07 20.11
N THR A 297 -3.70 13.32 21.24
CA THR A 297 -3.20 14.64 21.62
C THR A 297 -2.17 15.17 20.63
N PRO A 298 -2.34 16.40 20.11
CA PRO A 298 -1.40 17.04 19.20
C PRO A 298 0.01 17.11 19.79
N THR A 299 1.01 16.76 18.99
CA THR A 299 2.42 16.71 19.42
C THR A 299 3.32 17.71 18.69
N GLY A 300 2.84 18.29 17.58
CA GLY A 300 3.64 19.15 16.69
C GLY A 300 4.67 18.39 15.87
N ALA A 301 4.72 17.06 15.96
CA ALA A 301 5.66 16.24 15.17
C ALA A 301 5.33 16.32 13.69
N GLU A 302 6.36 16.45 12.85
CA GLU A 302 6.22 16.30 11.39
C GLU A 302 6.04 14.84 11.04
N VAL A 303 5.05 14.54 10.21
CA VAL A 303 4.65 13.20 9.80
C VAL A 303 4.43 13.16 8.29
N HIS A 304 4.89 12.11 7.66
CA HIS A 304 4.55 11.75 6.30
C HIS A 304 3.73 10.45 6.31
N VAL A 305 2.51 10.51 5.81
CA VAL A 305 1.63 9.36 5.66
C VAL A 305 1.63 8.94 4.20
N MET A 306 2.01 7.71 3.89
CA MET A 306 1.79 7.08 2.59
C MET A 306 0.52 6.23 2.68
N GLY A 307 -0.42 6.46 1.77
CA GLY A 307 -1.65 5.69 1.68
C GLY A 307 -1.95 5.20 0.28
N ILE A 308 -2.68 4.09 0.20
CA ILE A 308 -3.27 3.56 -1.03
C ILE A 308 -4.73 3.25 -0.74
N SER A 309 -5.62 3.71 -1.63
CA SER A 309 -7.06 3.47 -1.58
C SER A 309 -7.53 2.79 -2.84
N HIS A 310 -8.25 1.68 -2.73
CA HIS A 310 -9.00 1.06 -3.81
C HIS A 310 -10.50 1.30 -3.61
N ALA A 311 -11.23 1.56 -4.68
CA ALA A 311 -12.67 1.70 -4.65
C ALA A 311 -13.35 0.84 -5.72
N GLU A 312 -14.52 0.31 -5.37
CA GLU A 312 -15.44 -0.36 -6.29
C GLU A 312 -16.74 0.44 -6.34
N TYR A 313 -17.26 0.67 -7.54
CA TYR A 313 -18.44 1.48 -7.77
C TYR A 313 -19.66 0.64 -8.09
N GLY A 314 -20.79 1.08 -7.58
CA GLY A 314 -22.12 0.58 -7.91
C GLY A 314 -22.98 1.67 -8.55
N PRO A 315 -24.28 1.37 -8.78
CA PRO A 315 -25.20 2.33 -9.40
C PRO A 315 -25.42 3.63 -8.59
N TRP A 316 -25.08 3.62 -7.29
CA TRP A 316 -25.31 4.73 -6.37
C TRP A 316 -23.99 5.34 -5.82
N GLY A 317 -22.87 5.16 -6.55
CA GLY A 317 -21.55 5.69 -6.19
C GLY A 317 -20.61 4.62 -5.65
N LEU A 318 -19.63 5.04 -4.87
CA LEU A 318 -18.61 4.20 -4.27
C LEU A 318 -19.27 3.25 -3.26
N ARG A 319 -19.24 1.96 -3.57
CA ARG A 319 -19.92 0.91 -2.78
C ARG A 319 -18.99 0.12 -1.87
N ARG A 320 -17.71 0.06 -2.20
CA ARG A 320 -16.66 -0.54 -1.37
C ARG A 320 -15.41 0.30 -1.45
N GLU A 321 -14.78 0.52 -0.31
CA GLU A 321 -13.48 1.17 -0.21
C GLU A 321 -12.54 0.31 0.61
N TYR A 322 -11.30 0.23 0.15
CA TYR A 322 -10.19 -0.42 0.83
C TYR A 322 -9.08 0.62 0.94
N THR A 323 -8.92 1.21 2.10
CA THR A 323 -7.91 2.23 2.33
C THR A 323 -6.91 1.74 3.36
N LEU A 324 -5.62 1.83 3.03
CA LEU A 324 -4.55 1.50 3.97
C LEU A 324 -3.55 2.65 4.10
N TYR A 325 -3.14 2.88 5.33
CA TYR A 325 -1.89 3.50 5.76
C TYR A 325 -1.32 2.71 6.94
N ASP A 326 -0.06 2.93 7.28
CA ASP A 326 0.57 2.22 8.40
C ASP A 326 0.54 3.08 9.67
N GLU A 327 -0.32 2.74 10.62
CA GLU A 327 -0.45 3.43 11.91
C GLU A 327 0.85 3.35 12.73
N THR A 328 1.56 2.21 12.68
CA THR A 328 2.78 2.03 13.45
C THR A 328 3.90 2.94 12.95
N ALA A 329 3.97 3.15 11.63
CA ALA A 329 4.92 4.08 11.02
C ALA A 329 4.60 5.54 11.37
N ILE A 330 3.33 5.90 11.46
CA ILE A 330 2.89 7.23 11.91
C ILE A 330 3.30 7.44 13.37
N TRP A 331 2.98 6.50 14.26
CA TRP A 331 3.39 6.57 15.66
C TRP A 331 4.91 6.60 15.83
N LYS A 332 5.65 5.83 15.04
CA LYS A 332 7.11 5.87 15.07
C LYS A 332 7.67 7.25 14.72
N GLN A 333 7.10 7.92 13.71
CA GLN A 333 7.48 9.29 13.35
C GLN A 333 7.20 10.28 14.50
N ILE A 334 6.01 10.19 15.11
CA ILE A 334 5.63 11.03 16.25
C ILE A 334 6.62 10.83 17.41
N LEU A 335 6.87 9.58 17.80
CA LEU A 335 7.75 9.25 18.93
C LEU A 335 9.22 9.63 18.69
N LEU A 336 9.72 9.55 17.46
CA LEU A 336 11.07 9.99 17.12
C LEU A 336 11.27 11.51 17.29
N LYS A 337 10.21 12.28 17.39
CA LYS A 337 10.23 13.74 17.60
C LYS A 337 9.92 14.15 19.04
N THR A 338 9.18 13.31 19.76
CA THR A 338 8.70 13.66 21.11
C THR A 338 9.42 12.93 22.23
N GLY A 339 10.15 11.87 21.94
CA GLY A 339 10.88 11.04 22.91
C GLY A 339 10.02 9.92 23.42
#